data_ab41e02770076636c3514668b9ed7531
#
_entry.id   ab41e02770076636c3514668b9ed7531
#
_cell.length_a   1.000
_cell.length_b   1.000
_cell.length_c   1.000
_cell.angle_alpha   90.00
_cell.angle_beta   90.00
_cell.angle_gamma   90.00
#
_symmetry.space_group_name_H-M   'P 1'
#
loop_
_entity.id
_entity.type
_entity.pdbx_description
1 polymer ?
#
loop_
_entity_poly.entity_id
_entity_poly.type
_entity_poly.pdbx_seq_one_letter_code
_entity_poly.pdbx_strand_id
1 'polypeptide(L)'
;MDMKISGSGSIPAGEYDAIKISGSGTIQGNIKCSGMHVSGSANAGGTVECAGEIHVSGACDFDKDIITKTLHVSGALNTDGSIIATDLVHLSGGINVDGSLKCGTLEVHGGLNVDEDIETETVSVHGNLVCGGLLNAESIEIDIRDGCLIGSIGGSKVVIRHKKRKFFKNLITISFNDKQVRGIEVQQSIEGDEIDIESVTCPRVSGRTVTVGEGCKIELLQYSESYEIHEKAKVGKIEKI
;
A
#
# COMPACT_ATOMS: atom_id res chain seq x y z
N MET A 1 -0.75 27.73 17.56
CA MET A 1 -1.61 27.46 18.76
C MET A 1 -1.89 25.97 18.83
N ASP A 2 -1.67 25.34 20.00
CA ASP A 2 -1.97 23.91 20.18
C ASP A 2 -3.45 23.67 20.42
N MET A 3 -3.97 22.59 19.84
CA MET A 3 -5.34 22.13 20.03
C MET A 3 -5.35 20.72 20.62
N LYS A 4 -6.11 20.53 21.72
CA LYS A 4 -6.21 19.24 22.40
C LYS A 4 -7.68 18.89 22.69
N ILE A 5 -8.10 17.70 22.27
CA ILE A 5 -9.39 17.10 22.59
C ILE A 5 -9.15 15.82 23.40
N SER A 6 -9.63 15.78 24.64
CA SER A 6 -9.56 14.59 25.51
C SER A 6 -10.91 13.91 25.71
N GLY A 7 -12.00 14.61 25.50
CA GLY A 7 -13.40 14.14 25.46
C GLY A 7 -13.97 14.25 24.06
N SER A 8 -15.18 14.80 23.91
CA SER A 8 -15.78 15.11 22.62
C SER A 8 -15.66 16.59 22.33
N GLY A 9 -15.29 16.97 21.11
CA GLY A 9 -15.14 18.37 20.74
C GLY A 9 -14.97 18.57 19.24
N SER A 10 -14.97 19.86 18.83
CA SER A 10 -14.73 20.24 17.44
C SER A 10 -13.56 21.21 17.33
N ILE A 11 -12.86 21.10 16.21
CA ILE A 11 -11.75 21.96 15.80
C ILE A 11 -12.23 22.75 14.59
N PRO A 12 -12.32 24.09 14.67
CA PRO A 12 -12.63 24.92 13.51
C PRO A 12 -11.56 24.83 12.44
N ALA A 13 -11.91 25.21 11.21
CA ALA A 13 -10.91 25.44 10.16
C ALA A 13 -9.89 26.50 10.61
N GLY A 14 -8.60 26.32 10.27
CA GLY A 14 -7.55 27.23 10.66
C GLY A 14 -6.16 26.64 10.69
N GLU A 15 -5.24 27.41 11.27
CA GLU A 15 -3.82 27.03 11.42
C GLU A 15 -3.48 26.74 12.89
N TYR A 16 -2.79 25.64 13.12
CA TYR A 16 -2.44 25.12 14.43
C TYR A 16 -0.97 24.71 14.48
N ASP A 17 -0.33 24.75 15.65
CA ASP A 17 1.00 24.17 15.82
C ASP A 17 0.86 22.65 15.96
N ALA A 18 0.18 22.19 16.99
CA ALA A 18 -0.06 20.76 17.18
C ALA A 18 -1.56 20.47 17.45
N ILE A 19 -2.02 19.35 16.87
CA ILE A 19 -3.38 18.83 17.10
C ILE A 19 -3.26 17.47 17.78
N LYS A 20 -3.89 17.33 18.95
CA LYS A 20 -3.93 16.05 19.68
C LYS A 20 -5.36 15.66 20.03
N ILE A 21 -5.82 14.54 19.51
CA ILE A 21 -7.16 14.00 19.74
C ILE A 21 -7.03 12.64 20.45
N SER A 22 -7.44 12.59 21.71
CA SER A 22 -7.47 11.35 22.52
C SER A 22 -8.88 10.82 22.74
N GLY A 23 -9.90 11.64 22.52
CA GLY A 23 -11.33 11.30 22.56
C GLY A 23 -11.94 11.27 21.18
N SER A 24 -13.09 11.95 20.98
CA SER A 24 -13.76 12.09 19.69
C SER A 24 -13.66 13.53 19.20
N GLY A 25 -13.01 13.75 18.08
CA GLY A 25 -12.81 15.06 17.48
C GLY A 25 -13.49 15.19 16.12
N THR A 26 -14.11 16.36 15.86
CA THR A 26 -14.61 16.73 14.53
C THR A 26 -13.88 17.97 14.05
N ILE A 27 -13.21 17.87 12.91
CA ILE A 27 -12.52 18.97 12.26
C ILE A 27 -13.46 19.57 11.21
N GLN A 28 -13.83 20.86 11.40
CA GLN A 28 -14.90 21.52 10.64
C GLN A 28 -14.39 22.26 9.39
N GLY A 29 -13.58 21.62 8.56
CA GLY A 29 -13.05 22.22 7.34
C GLY A 29 -11.53 22.11 7.23
N ASN A 30 -10.94 22.90 6.36
CA ASN A 30 -9.50 22.80 6.08
C ASN A 30 -8.65 23.22 7.26
N ILE A 31 -7.64 22.45 7.57
CA ILE A 31 -6.66 22.76 8.61
C ILE A 31 -5.23 22.68 8.08
N LYS A 32 -4.38 23.52 8.69
CA LYS A 32 -2.92 23.42 8.57
C LYS A 32 -2.34 23.21 9.96
N CYS A 33 -1.38 22.28 10.08
CA CYS A 33 -0.70 22.06 11.36
C CYS A 33 0.77 21.66 11.15
N SER A 34 1.56 21.73 12.23
CA SER A 34 2.93 21.23 12.24
C SER A 34 3.00 19.75 12.62
N GLY A 35 2.00 19.23 13.33
CA GLY A 35 1.88 17.82 13.70
C GLY A 35 0.48 17.46 14.16
N MET A 36 0.07 16.23 13.89
CA MET A 36 -1.24 15.71 14.30
C MET A 36 -1.12 14.32 14.91
N HIS A 37 -1.73 14.13 16.08
CA HIS A 37 -1.76 12.83 16.76
C HIS A 37 -3.17 12.46 17.17
N VAL A 38 -3.66 11.33 16.65
CA VAL A 38 -4.98 10.80 16.93
C VAL A 38 -4.89 9.43 17.57
N SER A 39 -5.25 9.34 18.86
CA SER A 39 -5.36 8.07 19.59
C SER A 39 -6.81 7.62 19.75
N GLY A 40 -7.76 8.52 19.62
CA GLY A 40 -9.20 8.26 19.67
C GLY A 40 -9.81 8.19 18.27
N SER A 41 -10.93 8.89 18.06
CA SER A 41 -11.58 9.00 16.74
C SER A 41 -11.54 10.43 16.23
N ALA A 42 -11.29 10.60 14.93
CA ALA A 42 -11.35 11.92 14.31
C ALA A 42 -12.06 11.86 12.96
N ASN A 43 -12.95 12.84 12.71
CA ASN A 43 -13.57 13.06 11.41
C ASN A 43 -13.15 14.43 10.91
N ALA A 44 -12.73 14.56 9.65
CA ALA A 44 -12.32 15.82 9.06
C ALA A 44 -13.07 16.09 7.75
N GLY A 45 -13.93 17.12 7.76
CA GLY A 45 -14.71 17.54 6.61
C GLY A 45 -13.94 18.39 5.57
N GLY A 46 -12.65 18.59 5.75
CA GLY A 46 -11.78 19.37 4.85
C GLY A 46 -10.40 18.78 4.69
N THR A 47 -9.61 19.41 3.83
CA THR A 47 -8.19 19.02 3.61
C THR A 47 -7.37 19.19 4.87
N VAL A 48 -6.53 18.19 5.17
CA VAL A 48 -5.59 18.23 6.28
C VAL A 48 -4.19 18.39 5.73
N GLU A 49 -3.62 19.59 5.91
CA GLU A 49 -2.22 19.88 5.57
C GLU A 49 -1.37 19.87 6.85
N CYS A 50 -0.46 18.90 6.96
CA CYS A 50 0.44 18.79 8.10
C CYS A 50 1.90 18.92 7.63
N ALA A 51 2.60 19.95 8.06
CA ALA A 51 3.99 20.16 7.66
C ALA A 51 4.96 19.10 8.23
N GLY A 52 4.57 18.39 9.27
CA GLY A 52 5.34 17.33 9.92
C GLY A 52 4.69 15.97 9.82
N GLU A 53 4.46 15.36 10.96
CA GLU A 53 3.92 13.99 11.08
C GLU A 53 2.42 13.98 11.40
N ILE A 54 1.70 13.08 10.74
CA ILE A 54 0.38 12.62 11.16
C ILE A 54 0.52 11.20 11.73
N HIS A 55 0.15 11.03 12.99
CA HIS A 55 0.14 9.73 13.66
C HIS A 55 -1.28 9.32 14.08
N VAL A 56 -1.75 8.19 13.54
CA VAL A 56 -3.08 7.63 13.81
C VAL A 56 -2.95 6.27 14.48
N SER A 57 -3.29 6.21 15.77
CA SER A 57 -3.41 4.94 16.51
C SER A 57 -4.88 4.52 16.68
N GLY A 58 -5.81 5.43 16.51
CA GLY A 58 -7.25 5.22 16.62
C GLY A 58 -7.94 5.05 15.26
N ALA A 59 -9.09 5.68 15.07
CA ALA A 59 -9.84 5.66 13.82
C ALA A 59 -10.02 7.07 13.26
N CYS A 60 -9.73 7.26 11.99
CA CYS A 60 -9.87 8.53 11.30
C CYS A 60 -10.65 8.37 10.01
N ASP A 61 -11.60 9.28 9.77
CA ASP A 61 -12.31 9.42 8.51
C ASP A 61 -12.13 10.85 7.99
N PHE A 62 -11.57 10.97 6.79
CA PHE A 62 -11.29 12.25 6.13
C PHE A 62 -12.08 12.34 4.82
N ASP A 63 -12.86 13.42 4.66
CA ASP A 63 -13.67 13.63 3.43
C ASP A 63 -12.83 14.18 2.27
N LYS A 64 -11.57 14.56 2.51
CA LYS A 64 -10.70 15.23 1.54
C LYS A 64 -9.24 14.79 1.69
N ASP A 65 -8.38 15.41 0.89
CA ASP A 65 -6.97 15.08 0.80
C ASP A 65 -6.21 15.23 2.13
N ILE A 66 -5.22 14.37 2.29
CA ILE A 66 -4.24 14.42 3.36
C ILE A 66 -2.89 14.77 2.75
N ILE A 67 -2.32 15.90 3.16
CA ILE A 67 -1.01 16.36 2.73
C ILE A 67 -0.11 16.43 3.95
N THR A 68 0.97 15.67 3.96
CA THR A 68 1.86 15.57 5.13
C THR A 68 3.31 15.33 4.73
N LYS A 69 4.21 15.44 5.68
CA LYS A 69 5.58 14.96 5.48
C LYS A 69 5.65 13.45 5.71
N THR A 70 5.10 12.99 6.83
CA THR A 70 5.13 11.58 7.24
C THR A 70 3.76 11.16 7.76
N LEU A 71 3.31 9.98 7.38
CA LEU A 71 2.07 9.38 7.85
C LEU A 71 2.34 8.03 8.51
N HIS A 72 2.00 7.91 9.80
CA HIS A 72 2.04 6.64 10.54
C HIS A 72 0.64 6.21 10.94
N VAL A 73 0.20 5.03 10.50
CA VAL A 73 -1.11 4.49 10.84
C VAL A 73 -0.97 3.10 11.48
N SER A 74 -1.30 3.02 12.75
CA SER A 74 -1.41 1.75 13.49
C SER A 74 -2.86 1.32 13.69
N GLY A 75 -3.80 2.25 13.60
CA GLY A 75 -5.25 2.05 13.68
C GLY A 75 -5.90 1.90 12.31
N ALA A 76 -7.00 2.64 12.09
CA ALA A 76 -7.72 2.69 10.83
C ALA A 76 -7.79 4.12 10.31
N LEU A 77 -7.60 4.30 9.02
CA LEU A 77 -7.75 5.57 8.34
C LEU A 77 -8.50 5.36 7.03
N ASN A 78 -9.56 6.13 6.81
CA ASN A 78 -10.26 6.20 5.54
C ASN A 78 -10.17 7.63 5.01
N THR A 79 -10.05 7.79 3.70
CA THR A 79 -10.14 9.09 3.05
C THR A 79 -10.84 8.98 1.70
N ASP A 80 -11.80 9.87 1.45
CA ASP A 80 -12.46 10.01 0.14
C ASP A 80 -11.54 10.77 -0.86
N GLY A 81 -10.47 11.40 -0.38
CA GLY A 81 -9.47 12.09 -1.18
C GLY A 81 -8.21 11.28 -1.40
N SER A 82 -7.14 11.98 -1.76
CA SER A 82 -5.80 11.41 -1.97
C SER A 82 -4.89 11.61 -0.76
N ILE A 83 -3.86 10.78 -0.65
CA ILE A 83 -2.78 10.93 0.34
C ILE A 83 -1.51 11.36 -0.38
N ILE A 84 -0.95 12.50 0.03
CA ILE A 84 0.33 13.02 -0.46
C ILE A 84 1.27 13.16 0.75
N ALA A 85 2.25 12.27 0.85
CA ALA A 85 3.31 12.35 1.86
C ALA A 85 4.66 12.57 1.19
N THR A 86 5.42 13.59 1.59
CA THR A 86 6.71 13.86 0.92
C THR A 86 7.78 12.82 1.23
N ASP A 87 7.73 12.20 2.40
CA ASP A 87 8.75 11.25 2.85
C ASP A 87 8.18 9.82 2.97
N LEU A 88 7.49 9.52 4.06
CA LEU A 88 7.14 8.15 4.45
C LEU A 88 5.65 7.98 4.72
N VAL A 89 5.09 6.89 4.19
CA VAL A 89 3.84 6.30 4.68
C VAL A 89 4.14 4.94 5.28
N HIS A 90 3.99 4.83 6.61
CA HIS A 90 4.16 3.58 7.35
C HIS A 90 2.84 3.08 7.92
N LEU A 91 2.51 1.84 7.63
CA LEU A 91 1.21 1.26 7.87
C LEU A 91 1.31 -0.09 8.57
N SER A 92 0.81 -0.15 9.80
CA SER A 92 0.66 -1.42 10.55
C SER A 92 -0.82 -1.80 10.76
N GLY A 93 -1.73 -0.85 10.59
CA GLY A 93 -3.18 -1.02 10.65
C GLY A 93 -3.84 -1.14 9.27
N GLY A 94 -4.97 -0.45 9.05
CA GLY A 94 -5.70 -0.43 7.78
C GLY A 94 -5.85 0.99 7.23
N ILE A 95 -5.62 1.15 5.94
CA ILE A 95 -5.92 2.39 5.21
C ILE A 95 -6.78 2.08 3.99
N ASN A 96 -7.83 2.90 3.78
CA ASN A 96 -8.59 2.97 2.54
C ASN A 96 -8.48 4.38 1.97
N VAL A 97 -8.16 4.48 0.69
CA VAL A 97 -7.98 5.72 -0.06
C VAL A 97 -8.80 5.61 -1.34
N ASP A 98 -9.82 6.43 -1.49
CA ASP A 98 -10.65 6.45 -2.71
C ASP A 98 -9.92 7.13 -3.89
N GLY A 99 -9.00 8.05 -3.59
CA GLY A 99 -8.11 8.68 -4.57
C GLY A 99 -6.78 7.94 -4.75
N SER A 100 -5.73 8.71 -5.02
CA SER A 100 -4.37 8.21 -5.22
C SER A 100 -3.50 8.33 -3.96
N LEU A 101 -2.39 7.58 -3.93
CA LEU A 101 -1.37 7.69 -2.89
C LEU A 101 -0.02 8.04 -3.51
N LYS A 102 0.57 9.15 -3.03
CA LYS A 102 1.92 9.57 -3.45
C LYS A 102 2.82 9.75 -2.23
N CYS A 103 4.01 9.12 -2.24
CA CYS A 103 5.00 9.29 -1.16
C CYS A 103 6.43 9.00 -1.63
N GLY A 104 7.44 9.29 -0.82
CA GLY A 104 8.81 8.85 -1.06
C GLY A 104 8.96 7.36 -0.79
N THR A 105 8.58 6.91 0.39
CA THR A 105 8.66 5.51 0.81
C THR A 105 7.31 5.01 1.32
N LEU A 106 6.91 3.81 0.87
CA LEU A 106 5.69 3.14 1.30
C LEU A 106 6.02 1.81 2.00
N GLU A 107 5.71 1.71 3.29
CA GLU A 107 5.89 0.50 4.09
C GLU A 107 4.53 -0.03 4.59
N VAL A 108 4.13 -1.20 4.11
CA VAL A 108 2.84 -1.83 4.41
C VAL A 108 3.04 -3.12 5.19
N HIS A 109 2.66 -3.12 6.48
CA HIS A 109 2.60 -4.32 7.32
C HIS A 109 1.17 -4.77 7.65
N GLY A 110 0.20 -3.94 7.36
CA GLY A 110 -1.24 -4.16 7.54
C GLY A 110 -1.99 -4.33 6.24
N GLY A 111 -3.11 -3.62 6.07
CA GLY A 111 -3.92 -3.60 4.85
C GLY A 111 -3.96 -2.22 4.22
N LEU A 112 -3.66 -2.12 2.94
CA LEU A 112 -3.78 -0.91 2.14
C LEU A 112 -4.69 -1.15 0.95
N ASN A 113 -5.72 -0.32 0.82
CA ASN A 113 -6.58 -0.24 -0.36
C ASN A 113 -6.48 1.16 -0.95
N VAL A 114 -6.13 1.27 -2.21
CA VAL A 114 -6.08 2.52 -3.00
C VAL A 114 -6.86 2.27 -4.28
N ASP A 115 -7.91 3.04 -4.51
CA ASP A 115 -8.77 2.82 -5.68
C ASP A 115 -8.11 3.29 -6.99
N GLU A 116 -7.22 4.29 -6.90
CA GLU A 116 -6.47 4.82 -8.05
C GLU A 116 -4.99 4.36 -8.02
N ASP A 117 -4.08 5.26 -8.38
CA ASP A 117 -2.66 4.98 -8.54
C ASP A 117 -1.86 5.13 -7.24
N ILE A 118 -0.77 4.37 -7.13
CA ILE A 118 0.26 4.54 -6.12
C ILE A 118 1.56 4.96 -6.82
N GLU A 119 2.08 6.13 -6.46
CA GLU A 119 3.35 6.66 -6.97
C GLU A 119 4.33 6.87 -5.81
N THR A 120 5.50 6.23 -5.87
CA THR A 120 6.50 6.30 -4.79
C THR A 120 7.90 5.97 -5.32
N GLU A 121 8.95 6.27 -4.55
CA GLU A 121 10.32 5.82 -4.89
C GLU A 121 10.55 4.35 -4.47
N THR A 122 10.06 3.98 -3.29
CA THR A 122 10.27 2.64 -2.74
C THR A 122 9.01 2.07 -2.11
N VAL A 123 8.69 0.81 -2.43
CA VAL A 123 7.58 0.05 -1.84
C VAL A 123 8.10 -1.19 -1.13
N SER A 124 7.67 -1.39 0.10
CA SER A 124 7.86 -2.63 0.86
C SER A 124 6.53 -3.11 1.43
N VAL A 125 6.01 -4.23 0.94
CA VAL A 125 4.72 -4.79 1.36
C VAL A 125 4.91 -6.13 2.05
N HIS A 126 4.51 -6.19 3.31
CA HIS A 126 4.47 -7.41 4.13
C HIS A 126 3.04 -7.74 4.62
N GLY A 127 2.04 -7.17 3.99
CA GLY A 127 0.62 -7.28 4.34
C GLY A 127 -0.25 -7.53 3.11
N ASN A 128 -1.44 -6.92 3.12
CA ASN A 128 -2.36 -6.93 1.99
C ASN A 128 -2.28 -5.60 1.24
N LEU A 129 -2.26 -5.66 -0.09
CA LEU A 129 -2.30 -4.49 -0.96
C LEU A 129 -3.35 -4.68 -2.05
N VAL A 130 -4.27 -3.73 -2.14
CA VAL A 130 -5.15 -3.54 -3.28
C VAL A 130 -4.83 -2.18 -3.89
N CYS A 131 -4.56 -2.16 -5.19
CA CYS A 131 -4.34 -0.94 -5.97
C CYS A 131 -5.12 -1.08 -7.28
N GLY A 132 -6.14 -0.25 -7.45
CA GLY A 132 -7.01 -0.31 -8.64
C GLY A 132 -6.33 0.13 -9.92
N GLY A 133 -5.38 1.06 -9.81
CA GLY A 133 -4.59 1.61 -10.91
C GLY A 133 -3.18 1.05 -11.03
N LEU A 134 -2.24 1.95 -11.29
CA LEU A 134 -0.82 1.67 -11.44
C LEU A 134 -0.08 1.79 -10.10
N LEU A 135 0.62 0.74 -9.69
CA LEU A 135 1.66 0.81 -8.68
C LEU A 135 3.00 1.12 -9.37
N ASN A 136 3.50 2.34 -9.22
CA ASN A 136 4.73 2.81 -9.84
C ASN A 136 5.78 3.19 -8.79
N ALA A 137 6.98 2.57 -8.88
CA ALA A 137 8.11 2.90 -8.00
C ALA A 137 9.45 2.51 -8.62
N GLU A 138 10.56 3.12 -8.18
CA GLU A 138 11.88 2.67 -8.60
C GLU A 138 12.17 1.24 -8.08
N SER A 139 11.81 0.95 -6.83
CA SER A 139 12.01 -0.35 -6.20
C SER A 139 10.74 -0.85 -5.53
N ILE A 140 10.30 -2.03 -5.92
CA ILE A 140 9.10 -2.69 -5.40
C ILE A 140 9.50 -4.04 -4.81
N GLU A 141 9.26 -4.23 -3.52
CA GLU A 141 9.41 -5.51 -2.83
C GLU A 141 8.08 -5.93 -2.17
N ILE A 142 7.53 -7.05 -2.60
CA ILE A 142 6.27 -7.58 -2.05
C ILE A 142 6.51 -9.01 -1.53
N ASP A 143 6.42 -9.15 -0.20
CA ASP A 143 6.40 -10.44 0.49
C ASP A 143 4.94 -10.91 0.61
N ILE A 144 4.53 -11.84 -0.24
CA ILE A 144 3.15 -12.35 -0.25
C ILE A 144 2.85 -13.11 1.06
N ARG A 145 1.88 -12.61 1.80
CA ARG A 145 1.31 -13.32 2.97
C ARG A 145 -0.16 -13.69 2.76
N ASP A 146 -0.92 -12.74 2.27
CA ASP A 146 -2.32 -12.83 1.89
C ASP A 146 -2.45 -12.41 0.42
N GLY A 147 -3.61 -12.47 -0.20
CA GLY A 147 -3.74 -12.09 -1.62
C GLY A 147 -3.57 -10.57 -1.84
N CYS A 148 -2.89 -10.18 -2.91
CA CYS A 148 -2.85 -8.80 -3.39
C CYS A 148 -3.54 -8.72 -4.76
N LEU A 149 -4.21 -7.60 -5.02
CA LEU A 149 -4.85 -7.30 -6.30
C LEU A 149 -4.34 -5.95 -6.80
N ILE A 150 -3.70 -5.92 -7.96
CA ILE A 150 -3.06 -4.71 -8.49
C ILE A 150 -3.43 -4.56 -9.95
N GLY A 151 -3.80 -3.36 -10.39
CA GLY A 151 -4.11 -3.07 -11.79
C GLY A 151 -2.91 -3.29 -12.70
N SER A 152 -1.85 -2.53 -12.49
CA SER A 152 -0.56 -2.66 -13.18
C SER A 152 0.60 -2.38 -12.23
N ILE A 153 1.79 -2.89 -12.57
CA ILE A 153 3.04 -2.61 -11.84
C ILE A 153 4.06 -2.04 -12.82
N GLY A 154 4.65 -0.91 -12.45
CA GLY A 154 5.78 -0.29 -13.17
C GLY A 154 6.93 0.02 -12.23
N GLY A 155 8.17 -0.30 -12.62
CA GLY A 155 9.32 0.03 -11.79
C GLY A 155 10.65 -0.47 -12.34
N SER A 156 11.75 0.14 -11.90
CA SER A 156 13.08 -0.31 -12.32
C SER A 156 13.38 -1.71 -11.77
N LYS A 157 13.04 -1.94 -10.51
CA LYS A 157 13.23 -3.25 -9.86
C LYS A 157 11.94 -3.74 -9.21
N VAL A 158 11.46 -4.91 -9.64
CA VAL A 158 10.26 -5.54 -9.12
C VAL A 158 10.59 -6.91 -8.56
N VAL A 159 10.45 -7.07 -7.24
CA VAL A 159 10.68 -8.33 -6.53
C VAL A 159 9.40 -8.75 -5.82
N ILE A 160 8.82 -9.86 -6.23
CA ILE A 160 7.62 -10.42 -5.62
C ILE A 160 7.92 -11.85 -5.19
N ARG A 161 7.91 -12.13 -3.89
CA ARG A 161 8.27 -13.42 -3.34
C ARG A 161 7.24 -13.97 -2.39
N HIS A 162 7.16 -15.27 -2.32
CA HIS A 162 6.33 -15.97 -1.36
C HIS A 162 7.18 -16.48 -0.19
N LYS A 163 7.11 -15.81 0.96
CA LYS A 163 7.80 -16.28 2.18
C LYS A 163 7.14 -17.57 2.67
N LYS A 164 7.73 -18.72 2.33
CA LYS A 164 7.30 -20.02 2.88
C LYS A 164 7.41 -19.98 4.41
N ARG A 165 6.26 -19.94 5.11
CA ARG A 165 6.25 -20.17 6.55
C ARG A 165 6.88 -21.54 6.82
N LYS A 166 7.97 -21.60 7.60
CA LYS A 166 8.41 -22.83 8.23
C LYS A 166 7.32 -23.25 9.23
N PHE A 167 6.41 -24.11 8.81
CA PHE A 167 5.45 -24.71 9.73
C PHE A 167 6.23 -25.49 10.78
N PHE A 168 6.18 -25.04 12.03
CA PHE A 168 6.43 -25.93 13.17
C PHE A 168 5.35 -27.00 13.16
N LYS A 169 5.77 -28.23 12.95
CA LYS A 169 4.95 -29.43 12.74
C LYS A 169 4.24 -29.92 13.98
N ASN A 170 3.84 -29.06 14.91
CA ASN A 170 3.10 -29.45 16.11
C ASN A 170 2.22 -28.31 16.61
N LEU A 171 1.06 -28.10 16.00
CA LEU A 171 -0.15 -27.60 16.68
C LEU A 171 -1.37 -27.80 15.77
N ILE A 172 -2.31 -28.59 16.29
CA ILE A 172 -3.75 -28.72 15.98
C ILE A 172 -4.24 -28.09 14.67
N THR A 173 -4.53 -28.96 13.72
CA THR A 173 -5.17 -28.62 12.44
C THR A 173 -6.61 -28.19 12.69
N ILE A 174 -6.89 -26.91 12.69
CA ILE A 174 -8.25 -26.39 12.49
C ILE A 174 -8.38 -26.13 10.99
N SER A 175 -9.09 -27.03 10.29
CA SER A 175 -9.44 -26.87 8.89
C SER A 175 -10.47 -25.74 8.75
N PHE A 176 -10.03 -24.56 8.31
CA PHE A 176 -10.92 -23.61 7.68
C PHE A 176 -10.91 -23.89 6.17
N ASN A 177 -12.09 -24.24 5.67
CA ASN A 177 -12.34 -24.51 4.25
C ASN A 177 -12.49 -23.17 3.53
N ASP A 178 -11.37 -22.52 3.25
CA ASP A 178 -11.36 -21.29 2.47
C ASP A 178 -10.36 -21.43 1.31
N LYS A 179 -10.86 -21.24 0.09
CA LYS A 179 -10.04 -21.10 -1.10
C LYS A 179 -9.34 -19.73 -1.02
N GLN A 180 -8.36 -19.59 -0.15
CA GLN A 180 -7.51 -18.41 -0.13
C GLN A 180 -6.76 -18.34 -1.46
N VAL A 181 -6.94 -17.25 -2.17
CA VAL A 181 -6.09 -16.85 -3.30
C VAL A 181 -4.68 -16.63 -2.73
N ARG A 182 -3.84 -17.65 -2.85
CA ARG A 182 -2.46 -17.63 -2.37
C ARG A 182 -1.57 -17.06 -3.48
N GLY A 183 -1.61 -15.76 -3.70
CA GLY A 183 -0.79 -15.14 -4.75
C GLY A 183 -1.16 -13.69 -4.99
N ILE A 184 -0.46 -13.09 -5.92
CA ILE A 184 -0.77 -11.76 -6.44
C ILE A 184 -1.45 -11.90 -7.79
N GLU A 185 -2.56 -11.20 -7.96
CA GLU A 185 -3.20 -11.00 -9.24
C GLU A 185 -2.88 -9.59 -9.74
N VAL A 186 -2.19 -9.50 -10.88
CA VAL A 186 -1.97 -8.26 -11.61
C VAL A 186 -2.85 -8.29 -12.85
N GLN A 187 -3.76 -7.32 -12.96
CA GLN A 187 -4.84 -7.37 -13.94
C GLN A 187 -4.39 -7.08 -15.37
N GLN A 188 -3.35 -6.27 -15.56
CA GLN A 188 -2.91 -5.81 -16.89
C GLN A 188 -1.46 -6.20 -17.19
N SER A 189 -0.49 -5.55 -16.55
CA SER A 189 0.93 -5.77 -16.84
C SER A 189 1.87 -5.53 -15.67
N ILE A 190 3.03 -6.16 -15.76
CA ILE A 190 4.22 -5.83 -14.95
C ILE A 190 5.30 -5.38 -15.93
N GLU A 191 5.83 -4.18 -15.73
CA GLU A 191 6.86 -3.59 -16.57
C GLU A 191 8.04 -3.10 -15.72
N GLY A 192 9.28 -3.47 -16.11
CA GLY A 192 10.46 -3.05 -15.35
C GLY A 192 11.78 -3.49 -15.96
N ASP A 193 12.91 -2.99 -15.42
CA ASP A 193 14.23 -3.44 -15.88
C ASP A 193 14.55 -4.83 -15.32
N GLU A 194 14.46 -4.98 -14.00
CA GLU A 194 14.74 -6.24 -13.29
C GLU A 194 13.48 -6.75 -12.61
N ILE A 195 12.97 -7.88 -13.08
CA ILE A 195 11.74 -8.48 -12.58
C ILE A 195 12.05 -9.88 -12.03
N ASP A 196 11.77 -10.12 -10.74
CA ASP A 196 11.90 -11.41 -10.06
C ASP A 196 10.59 -11.73 -9.31
N ILE A 197 9.77 -12.63 -9.85
CA ILE A 197 8.40 -12.84 -9.40
C ILE A 197 8.09 -14.31 -9.08
N GLU A 198 7.38 -14.56 -7.98
CA GLU A 198 6.85 -15.85 -7.57
C GLU A 198 5.35 -15.75 -7.27
N SER A 199 4.59 -16.79 -7.60
CA SER A 199 3.15 -16.90 -7.31
C SER A 199 2.30 -15.72 -7.84
N VAL A 200 2.63 -15.22 -9.02
CA VAL A 200 1.96 -14.10 -9.69
C VAL A 200 1.12 -14.62 -10.86
N THR A 201 -0.11 -14.11 -10.96
CA THR A 201 -0.94 -14.26 -12.17
C THR A 201 -1.01 -12.90 -12.86
N CYS A 202 -0.57 -12.82 -14.12
CA CYS A 202 -0.51 -11.57 -14.88
C CYS A 202 -0.64 -11.86 -16.39
N PRO A 203 -1.41 -11.07 -17.15
CA PRO A 203 -1.47 -11.23 -18.61
C PRO A 203 -0.14 -10.93 -19.29
N ARG A 204 0.57 -9.88 -18.92
CA ARG A 204 1.81 -9.46 -19.57
C ARG A 204 2.91 -9.10 -18.58
N VAL A 205 4.10 -9.63 -18.80
CA VAL A 205 5.32 -9.24 -18.08
C VAL A 205 6.35 -8.81 -19.11
N SER A 206 6.91 -7.61 -18.97
CA SER A 206 7.87 -7.03 -19.91
C SER A 206 9.05 -6.45 -19.15
N GLY A 207 10.26 -6.91 -19.44
CA GLY A 207 11.45 -6.44 -18.75
C GLY A 207 12.75 -6.63 -19.48
N ARG A 208 13.81 -6.02 -18.96
CA ARG A 208 15.17 -6.26 -19.46
C ARG A 208 15.64 -7.65 -19.04
N THR A 209 15.58 -7.94 -17.77
CA THR A 209 15.91 -9.24 -17.17
C THR A 209 14.70 -9.73 -16.37
N VAL A 210 14.19 -10.92 -16.68
CA VAL A 210 12.97 -11.44 -16.07
C VAL A 210 13.17 -12.83 -15.50
N THR A 211 12.98 -12.98 -14.20
CA THR A 211 12.96 -14.27 -13.50
C THR A 211 11.53 -14.62 -13.10
N VAL A 212 11.03 -15.72 -13.64
CA VAL A 212 9.68 -16.22 -13.37
C VAL A 212 9.77 -17.46 -12.48
N GLY A 213 9.45 -17.30 -11.22
CA GLY A 213 9.53 -18.32 -10.18
C GLY A 213 8.33 -19.26 -10.12
N GLU A 214 8.31 -20.11 -9.09
CA GLU A 214 7.29 -21.12 -8.87
C GLU A 214 5.88 -20.49 -8.73
N GLY A 215 4.87 -21.10 -9.35
CA GLY A 215 3.47 -20.74 -9.18
C GLY A 215 2.99 -19.57 -10.04
N CYS A 216 3.85 -18.99 -10.87
CA CYS A 216 3.47 -17.93 -11.79
C CYS A 216 2.60 -18.45 -12.96
N LYS A 217 1.66 -17.59 -13.40
CA LYS A 217 0.84 -17.78 -14.61
C LYS A 217 0.88 -16.50 -15.43
N ILE A 218 1.57 -16.53 -16.56
CA ILE A 218 1.81 -15.38 -17.44
C ILE A 218 1.37 -15.76 -18.86
N GLU A 219 0.57 -14.90 -19.50
CA GLU A 219 0.16 -15.16 -20.88
C GLU A 219 1.28 -14.76 -21.87
N LEU A 220 1.89 -13.58 -21.68
CA LEU A 220 2.93 -13.04 -22.54
C LEU A 220 4.12 -12.56 -21.70
N LEU A 221 5.29 -13.15 -21.93
CA LEU A 221 6.57 -12.72 -21.40
C LEU A 221 7.40 -12.04 -22.49
N GLN A 222 7.78 -10.79 -22.27
CA GLN A 222 8.65 -10.02 -23.14
C GLN A 222 9.96 -9.69 -22.41
N TYR A 223 11.08 -9.83 -23.11
CA TYR A 223 12.41 -9.55 -22.54
C TYR A 223 13.35 -8.95 -23.58
N SER A 224 14.32 -8.14 -23.15
CA SER A 224 15.35 -7.61 -24.06
C SER A 224 16.72 -8.27 -23.90
N GLU A 225 17.15 -8.64 -22.69
CA GLU A 225 18.44 -9.28 -22.43
C GLU A 225 18.32 -10.78 -22.12
N SER A 226 17.67 -11.11 -20.99
CA SER A 226 17.60 -12.50 -20.53
C SER A 226 16.30 -12.81 -19.77
N TYR A 227 15.96 -14.08 -19.71
CA TYR A 227 14.90 -14.59 -18.86
C TYR A 227 15.25 -15.95 -18.26
N GLU A 228 14.67 -16.23 -17.08
CA GLU A 228 14.67 -17.54 -16.45
C GLU A 228 13.24 -17.93 -16.07
N ILE A 229 12.87 -19.20 -16.28
CA ILE A 229 11.53 -19.70 -15.96
C ILE A 229 11.66 -20.98 -15.14
N HIS A 230 11.06 -20.98 -13.95
CA HIS A 230 10.97 -22.15 -13.11
C HIS A 230 10.08 -23.23 -13.73
N GLU A 231 10.45 -24.51 -13.59
CA GLU A 231 9.72 -25.64 -14.20
C GLU A 231 8.23 -25.74 -13.84
N LYS A 232 7.82 -25.18 -12.68
CA LYS A 232 6.44 -25.15 -12.21
C LYS A 232 5.69 -23.85 -12.57
N ALA A 233 6.31 -22.94 -13.28
CA ALA A 233 5.65 -21.76 -13.82
C ALA A 233 4.92 -22.09 -15.12
N LYS A 234 3.88 -21.32 -15.43
CA LYS A 234 3.13 -21.44 -16.68
C LYS A 234 3.27 -20.14 -17.46
N VAL A 235 3.95 -20.19 -18.59
CA VAL A 235 4.13 -19.06 -19.50
C VAL A 235 3.59 -19.44 -20.86
N GLY A 236 2.67 -18.63 -21.41
CA GLY A 236 2.02 -18.91 -22.69
C GLY A 236 2.94 -18.60 -23.87
N LYS A 237 3.30 -17.35 -24.07
CA LYS A 237 4.15 -16.88 -25.18
C LYS A 237 5.39 -16.16 -24.64
N ILE A 238 6.52 -16.34 -25.31
CA ILE A 238 7.78 -15.65 -24.96
C ILE A 238 8.25 -14.89 -26.21
N GLU A 239 8.57 -13.63 -26.05
CA GLU A 239 9.02 -12.74 -27.12
C GLU A 239 10.28 -11.98 -26.67
N LYS A 240 11.22 -11.84 -27.58
CA LYS A 240 12.36 -10.91 -27.42
C LYS A 240 12.01 -9.59 -28.09
N ILE A 241 12.19 -8.48 -27.34
CA ILE A 241 11.93 -7.10 -27.80
C ILE A 241 13.23 -6.31 -27.95
#